data_2d44259132dee3bb1f3fa9a8fbb76f5c
#
_entry.id   2d44259132dee3bb1f3fa9a8fbb76f5c
#
_cell.length_a   1.000
_cell.length_b   1.000
_cell.length_c   1.000
_cell.angle_alpha   90.00
_cell.angle_beta   90.00
_cell.angle_gamma   90.00
#
_symmetry.space_group_name_H-M   'P 1'
#
loop_
_entity.id
_entity.type
_entity.pdbx_description
1 polymer ?
#
loop_
_entity_poly.entity_id
_entity_poly.type
_entity_poly.pdbx_seq_one_letter_code
_entity_poly.pdbx_strand_id
1 'polypeptide(L)'
;ISPSQMPMRNQTAHKSMDYPGNLFVVSAPSGAGKSSLVRALREFDARVSPSVSHTTRAPRGQEKHGREYYFVSDQEFDTMVSNNAFVEWANVHSRRYGTAKKALEERIQVGTDVLLEIDYQGALQVKEAFPNAVLIFILPPSWDELRARLENRGEDAPEVIELRLTNAAEEMAQVAKFDFVIINELFESALFDLKTIIPVSYTHLRAHETGRNL
;
A
#
# COMPACT_ATOMS: atom_id res chain seq x y z
N ILE A 1 14.03 -66.66 -6.45
CA ILE A 1 12.81 -65.89 -6.83
C ILE A 1 12.99 -64.54 -6.22
N SER A 2 13.33 -63.55 -7.08
CA SER A 2 13.53 -62.14 -6.73
C SER A 2 12.23 -61.43 -6.39
N PRO A 3 12.21 -60.51 -5.40
CA PRO A 3 11.04 -59.67 -5.17
C PRO A 3 10.98 -58.56 -6.22
N SER A 4 9.84 -58.53 -6.87
CA SER A 4 9.42 -57.56 -7.90
C SER A 4 9.51 -56.12 -7.44
N GLN A 5 10.09 -55.32 -8.30
CA GLN A 5 10.11 -53.86 -8.23
C GLN A 5 8.66 -53.31 -8.27
N MET A 6 8.26 -52.66 -7.20
CA MET A 6 7.09 -51.75 -7.25
C MET A 6 7.44 -50.49 -8.05
N PRO A 7 6.56 -50.05 -8.94
CA PRO A 7 6.78 -48.76 -9.64
C PRO A 7 6.67 -47.63 -8.65
N MET A 8 7.68 -46.75 -8.66
CA MET A 8 7.63 -45.47 -7.93
C MET A 8 6.39 -44.71 -8.39
N ARG A 9 5.51 -44.40 -7.43
CA ARG A 9 4.45 -43.40 -7.63
C ARG A 9 5.11 -42.10 -8.05
N ASN A 10 4.85 -41.70 -9.28
CA ASN A 10 5.04 -40.30 -9.74
C ASN A 10 4.30 -39.40 -8.76
N GLN A 11 5.04 -38.71 -7.90
CA GLN A 11 4.55 -37.54 -7.24
C GLN A 11 4.37 -36.48 -8.34
N THR A 12 3.18 -36.41 -8.91
CA THR A 12 2.72 -35.26 -9.64
C THR A 12 2.83 -34.11 -8.66
N ALA A 13 3.88 -33.31 -8.82
CA ALA A 13 3.96 -31.99 -8.19
C ALA A 13 2.66 -31.29 -8.51
N HIS A 14 1.82 -31.10 -7.50
CA HIS A 14 0.72 -30.14 -7.57
C HIS A 14 1.39 -28.80 -7.90
N LYS A 15 1.32 -28.41 -9.16
CA LYS A 15 1.59 -27.06 -9.61
C LYS A 15 0.58 -26.23 -8.84
N SER A 16 0.99 -25.58 -7.75
CA SER A 16 0.20 -24.55 -7.10
C SER A 16 -0.17 -23.60 -8.22
N MET A 17 -1.46 -23.41 -8.48
CA MET A 17 -1.88 -22.32 -9.34
C MET A 17 -1.46 -21.06 -8.60
N ASP A 18 -0.39 -20.43 -9.07
CA ASP A 18 0.12 -19.19 -8.52
C ASP A 18 -0.91 -18.10 -8.86
N TYR A 19 -1.79 -17.82 -7.90
CA TYR A 19 -2.64 -16.64 -8.01
C TYR A 19 -1.76 -15.41 -7.83
N PRO A 20 -1.90 -14.40 -8.69
CA PRO A 20 -1.19 -13.16 -8.48
C PRO A 20 -1.62 -12.54 -7.14
N GLY A 21 -0.68 -11.91 -6.45
CA GLY A 21 -0.96 -11.13 -5.25
C GLY A 21 -1.84 -9.92 -5.56
N ASN A 22 -2.39 -9.31 -4.53
CA ASN A 22 -3.20 -8.12 -4.66
C ASN A 22 -2.38 -6.86 -4.39
N LEU A 23 -2.79 -5.75 -4.98
CA LEU A 23 -2.25 -4.43 -4.73
C LEU A 23 -3.28 -3.58 -4.01
N PHE A 24 -2.94 -3.17 -2.79
CA PHE A 24 -3.73 -2.27 -1.97
C PHE A 24 -3.03 -0.92 -1.86
N VAL A 25 -3.80 0.14 -1.94
CA VAL A 25 -3.30 1.51 -1.77
C VAL A 25 -4.13 2.20 -0.70
N VAL A 26 -3.47 2.70 0.32
CA VAL A 26 -4.11 3.48 1.40
C VAL A 26 -3.66 4.92 1.31
N SER A 27 -4.63 5.82 1.17
CA SER A 27 -4.43 7.27 1.19
C SER A 27 -5.26 7.92 2.28
N ALA A 28 -4.85 9.09 2.72
CA ALA A 28 -5.55 9.88 3.71
C ALA A 28 -5.00 11.30 3.74
N PRO A 29 -5.77 12.29 4.17
CA PRO A 29 -5.24 13.59 4.51
C PRO A 29 -4.31 13.49 5.73
N SER A 30 -3.36 14.42 5.80
CA SER A 30 -2.44 14.51 6.94
C SER A 30 -3.22 14.65 8.24
N GLY A 31 -2.92 13.82 9.24
CA GLY A 31 -3.62 13.84 10.54
C GLY A 31 -4.81 12.87 10.66
N ALA A 32 -5.24 12.21 9.57
CA ALA A 32 -6.35 11.25 9.63
C ALA A 32 -6.00 9.90 10.30
N GLY A 33 -4.71 9.63 10.61
CA GLY A 33 -4.30 8.43 11.32
C GLY A 33 -3.87 7.25 10.44
N LYS A 34 -3.63 7.48 9.14
CA LYS A 34 -3.24 6.46 8.16
C LYS A 34 -2.09 5.57 8.63
N SER A 35 -0.95 6.16 8.99
CA SER A 35 0.27 5.41 9.32
C SER A 35 0.12 4.56 10.59
N SER A 36 -0.70 5.00 11.55
CA SER A 36 -1.00 4.20 12.73
C SER A 36 -1.85 2.97 12.39
N LEU A 37 -2.87 3.13 11.54
CA LEU A 37 -3.73 2.03 11.08
C LEU A 37 -2.94 1.04 10.22
N VAL A 38 -2.13 1.51 9.27
CA VAL A 38 -1.29 0.67 8.42
C VAL A 38 -0.28 -0.12 9.25
N ARG A 39 0.36 0.52 10.25
CA ARG A 39 1.27 -0.18 11.16
C ARG A 39 0.56 -1.29 11.93
N ALA A 40 -0.59 -0.99 12.55
CA ALA A 40 -1.36 -2.00 13.30
C ALA A 40 -1.86 -3.15 12.41
N LEU A 41 -2.26 -2.86 11.18
CA LEU A 41 -2.61 -3.89 10.21
C LEU A 41 -1.43 -4.83 9.93
N ARG A 42 -0.24 -4.30 9.70
CA ARG A 42 0.97 -5.08 9.40
C ARG A 42 1.45 -5.92 10.58
N GLU A 43 1.26 -5.42 11.80
CA GLU A 43 1.52 -6.20 13.02
C GLU A 43 0.55 -7.38 13.15
N PHE A 44 -0.67 -7.22 12.67
CA PHE A 44 -1.69 -8.25 12.68
C PHE A 44 -1.55 -9.27 11.55
N ASP A 45 -1.25 -8.83 10.33
CA ASP A 45 -1.15 -9.68 9.14
C ASP A 45 0.19 -9.49 8.41
N ALA A 46 1.10 -10.42 8.69
CA ALA A 46 2.45 -10.44 8.10
C ALA A 46 2.44 -10.76 6.58
N ARG A 47 1.31 -11.19 6.00
CA ARG A 47 1.18 -11.45 4.56
C ARG A 47 1.12 -10.15 3.77
N VAL A 48 0.61 -9.08 4.38
CA VAL A 48 0.58 -7.76 3.78
C VAL A 48 1.96 -7.12 3.88
N SER A 49 2.63 -7.06 2.75
CA SER A 49 4.00 -6.57 2.68
C SER A 49 4.04 -5.10 2.22
N PRO A 50 4.76 -4.22 2.92
CA PRO A 50 4.93 -2.86 2.44
C PRO A 50 5.79 -2.84 1.19
N SER A 51 5.49 -1.94 0.28
CA SER A 51 6.41 -1.64 -0.80
C SER A 51 7.58 -0.83 -0.26
N VAL A 52 8.78 -1.12 -0.76
CA VAL A 52 9.98 -0.32 -0.47
C VAL A 52 10.12 0.73 -1.57
N SER A 53 9.87 1.98 -1.24
CA SER A 53 9.98 3.10 -2.18
C SER A 53 11.42 3.57 -2.35
N HIS A 54 11.71 4.19 -3.48
CA HIS A 54 12.94 4.92 -3.75
C HIS A 54 12.83 6.33 -3.19
N THR A 55 13.95 6.89 -2.70
CA THR A 55 13.99 8.28 -2.23
C THR A 55 15.36 8.92 -2.46
N THR A 56 15.34 10.23 -2.77
CA THR A 56 16.56 11.04 -2.82
C THR A 56 16.96 11.62 -1.45
N ARG A 57 16.20 11.29 -0.39
CA ARG A 57 16.52 11.64 0.98
C ARG A 57 17.67 10.75 1.49
N ALA A 58 18.59 11.33 2.23
CA ALA A 58 19.60 10.55 2.96
C ALA A 58 18.96 9.66 4.04
N PRO A 59 19.54 8.49 4.33
CA PRO A 59 19.11 7.64 5.46
C PRO A 59 19.12 8.40 6.77
N ARG A 60 18.20 8.09 7.67
CA ARG A 60 18.13 8.63 9.04
C ARG A 60 18.37 7.51 10.05
N GLY A 61 19.18 7.79 11.06
CA GLY A 61 19.43 6.86 12.16
C GLY A 61 19.81 5.45 11.70
N GLN A 62 18.97 4.46 11.99
CA GLN A 62 19.21 3.05 11.69
C GLN A 62 18.60 2.58 10.36
N GLU A 63 18.09 3.49 9.53
CA GLU A 63 17.53 3.15 8.22
C GLU A 63 18.58 2.52 7.31
N LYS A 64 18.19 1.46 6.57
CA LYS A 64 19.08 0.73 5.66
C LYS A 64 18.51 0.72 4.24
N HIS A 65 19.41 0.84 3.26
CA HIS A 65 19.06 0.71 1.86
C HIS A 65 18.42 -0.65 1.57
N GLY A 66 17.28 -0.65 0.88
CA GLY A 66 16.52 -1.85 0.54
C GLY A 66 15.61 -2.38 1.65
N ARG A 67 15.62 -1.77 2.85
CA ARG A 67 14.75 -2.15 3.96
C ARG A 67 13.64 -1.12 4.18
N GLU A 68 13.99 0.11 4.53
CA GLU A 68 13.03 1.22 4.67
C GLU A 68 12.80 1.91 3.33
N TYR A 69 13.88 2.19 2.62
CA TYR A 69 13.89 2.82 1.30
C TYR A 69 15.06 2.31 0.45
N TYR A 70 14.90 2.43 -0.86
CA TYR A 70 16.02 2.47 -1.77
C TYR A 70 16.53 3.92 -1.83
N PHE A 71 17.62 4.21 -1.12
CA PHE A 71 18.24 5.53 -1.12
C PHE A 71 19.07 5.71 -2.38
N VAL A 72 18.68 6.65 -3.22
CA VAL A 72 19.31 6.91 -4.53
C VAL A 72 19.71 8.37 -4.65
N SER A 73 20.66 8.66 -5.54
CA SER A 73 21.01 10.04 -5.89
C SER A 73 19.91 10.70 -6.71
N ASP A 74 19.93 12.04 -6.80
CA ASP A 74 19.01 12.79 -7.65
C ASP A 74 19.18 12.38 -9.13
N GLN A 75 20.40 12.13 -9.58
CA GLN A 75 20.70 11.70 -10.95
C GLN A 75 20.13 10.29 -11.25
N GLU A 76 20.26 9.35 -10.32
CA GLU A 76 19.65 8.02 -10.45
C GLU A 76 18.13 8.11 -10.51
N PHE A 77 17.54 8.95 -9.66
CA PHE A 77 16.09 9.18 -9.65
C PHE A 77 15.63 9.80 -10.98
N ASP A 78 16.34 10.80 -11.53
CA ASP A 78 16.05 11.40 -12.83
C ASP A 78 16.11 10.36 -13.96
N THR A 79 17.09 9.47 -13.90
CA THR A 79 17.22 8.37 -14.86
C THR A 79 16.02 7.43 -14.77
N MET A 80 15.58 7.09 -13.57
CA MET A 80 14.39 6.25 -13.35
C MET A 80 13.10 6.92 -13.87
N VAL A 81 12.95 8.24 -13.64
CA VAL A 81 11.81 9.01 -14.17
C VAL A 81 11.82 9.00 -15.69
N SER A 82 12.97 9.28 -16.30
CA SER A 82 13.14 9.33 -17.78
C SER A 82 12.86 7.97 -18.43
N ASN A 83 13.16 6.87 -17.74
CA ASN A 83 12.90 5.51 -18.19
C ASN A 83 11.48 5.02 -17.84
N ASN A 84 10.62 5.88 -17.32
CA ASN A 84 9.27 5.51 -16.86
C ASN A 84 9.26 4.30 -15.90
N ALA A 85 10.26 4.24 -15.01
CA ALA A 85 10.47 3.11 -14.11
C ALA A 85 9.58 3.15 -12.86
N PHE A 86 8.95 4.31 -12.57
CA PHE A 86 8.03 4.46 -11.45
C PHE A 86 6.58 4.27 -11.88
N VAL A 87 5.80 3.63 -11.02
CA VAL A 87 4.33 3.61 -11.13
C VAL A 87 3.73 4.92 -10.65
N GLU A 88 4.36 5.50 -9.62
CA GLU A 88 4.06 6.84 -9.10
C GLU A 88 5.34 7.45 -8.54
N TRP A 89 5.43 8.76 -8.55
CA TRP A 89 6.45 9.49 -7.82
C TRP A 89 5.98 10.92 -7.49
N ALA A 90 6.52 11.49 -6.41
CA ALA A 90 6.17 12.83 -5.96
C ALA A 90 7.35 13.53 -5.28
N ASN A 91 7.28 14.87 -5.26
CA ASN A 91 8.13 15.71 -4.42
C ASN A 91 7.46 15.92 -3.06
N VAL A 92 8.17 15.58 -2.00
CA VAL A 92 7.72 15.77 -0.63
C VAL A 92 8.84 16.47 0.16
N HIS A 93 8.59 17.69 0.64
CA HIS A 93 9.55 18.49 1.41
C HIS A 93 10.96 18.53 0.77
N SER A 94 11.04 18.94 -0.50
CA SER A 94 12.28 19.06 -1.29
C SER A 94 13.04 17.74 -1.50
N ARG A 95 12.39 16.60 -1.28
CA ARG A 95 12.90 15.27 -1.57
C ARG A 95 11.92 14.50 -2.45
N ARG A 96 12.44 13.58 -3.22
CA ARG A 96 11.64 12.77 -4.13
C ARG A 96 11.42 11.38 -3.57
N TYR A 97 10.25 10.85 -3.80
CA TYR A 97 9.84 9.50 -3.44
C TYR A 97 9.15 8.87 -4.63
N GLY A 98 9.36 7.59 -4.87
CA GLY A 98 8.70 6.89 -5.96
C GLY A 98 8.67 5.38 -5.77
N THR A 99 7.64 4.75 -6.30
CA THR A 99 7.44 3.30 -6.26
C THR A 99 7.83 2.69 -7.60
N ALA A 100 8.86 1.83 -7.60
CA ALA A 100 9.35 1.19 -8.81
C ALA A 100 8.34 0.15 -9.33
N LYS A 101 7.93 0.31 -10.59
CA LYS A 101 6.94 -0.53 -11.26
C LYS A 101 7.35 -2.00 -11.32
N LYS A 102 8.59 -2.26 -11.75
CA LYS A 102 9.11 -3.63 -11.88
C LYS A 102 9.13 -4.39 -10.55
N ALA A 103 9.62 -3.76 -9.48
CA ALA A 103 9.66 -4.38 -8.17
C ALA A 103 8.25 -4.71 -7.63
N LEU A 104 7.29 -3.87 -7.94
CA LEU A 104 5.89 -4.08 -7.58
C LEU A 104 5.29 -5.26 -8.37
N GLU A 105 5.48 -5.29 -9.69
CA GLU A 105 5.02 -6.36 -10.57
C GLU A 105 5.59 -7.71 -10.17
N GLU A 106 6.90 -7.80 -9.92
CA GLU A 106 7.56 -9.05 -9.50
C GLU A 106 6.96 -9.61 -8.22
N ARG A 107 6.66 -8.77 -7.23
CA ARG A 107 6.05 -9.20 -5.96
C ARG A 107 4.63 -9.69 -6.13
N ILE A 108 3.82 -9.00 -6.94
CA ILE A 108 2.45 -9.39 -7.25
C ILE A 108 2.43 -10.72 -8.00
N GLN A 109 3.34 -10.91 -8.97
CA GLN A 109 3.43 -12.14 -9.77
C GLN A 109 3.75 -13.38 -8.94
N VAL A 110 4.52 -13.25 -7.87
CA VAL A 110 4.83 -14.37 -6.95
C VAL A 110 3.76 -14.58 -5.86
N GLY A 111 2.61 -13.91 -5.98
CA GLY A 111 1.48 -14.08 -5.05
C GLY A 111 1.60 -13.27 -3.76
N THR A 112 2.49 -12.27 -3.70
CA THR A 112 2.63 -11.39 -2.54
C THR A 112 1.63 -10.25 -2.61
N ASP A 113 0.83 -10.07 -1.55
CA ASP A 113 0.01 -8.88 -1.41
C ASP A 113 0.85 -7.69 -0.98
N VAL A 114 0.72 -6.61 -1.73
CA VAL A 114 1.50 -5.39 -1.52
C VAL A 114 0.59 -4.26 -1.07
N LEU A 115 1.02 -3.55 -0.03
CA LEU A 115 0.35 -2.37 0.49
C LEU A 115 1.22 -1.13 0.22
N LEU A 116 0.66 -0.16 -0.48
CA LEU A 116 1.23 1.17 -0.69
C LEU A 116 0.58 2.17 0.27
N GLU A 117 1.41 2.96 0.94
CA GLU A 117 1.00 4.08 1.77
C GLU A 117 1.45 5.37 1.10
N ILE A 118 0.61 5.93 0.24
CA ILE A 118 0.90 7.08 -0.62
C ILE A 118 -0.22 8.13 -0.57
N ASP A 119 0.00 9.28 -1.19
CA ASP A 119 -1.03 10.32 -1.32
C ASP A 119 -2.07 9.95 -2.40
N TYR A 120 -3.13 10.75 -2.53
CA TYR A 120 -4.20 10.48 -3.48
C TYR A 120 -3.73 10.57 -4.94
N GLN A 121 -2.77 11.44 -5.26
CA GLN A 121 -2.27 11.60 -6.63
C GLN A 121 -1.51 10.34 -7.05
N GLY A 122 -0.65 9.84 -6.17
CA GLY A 122 0.04 8.56 -6.37
C GLY A 122 -0.94 7.40 -6.47
N ALA A 123 -1.97 7.36 -5.62
CA ALA A 123 -3.01 6.33 -5.68
C ALA A 123 -3.72 6.28 -7.03
N LEU A 124 -4.07 7.43 -7.61
CA LEU A 124 -4.71 7.49 -8.93
C LEU A 124 -3.77 7.04 -10.05
N GLN A 125 -2.48 7.40 -9.99
CA GLN A 125 -1.47 6.90 -10.94
C GLN A 125 -1.33 5.38 -10.84
N VAL A 126 -1.32 4.84 -9.62
CA VAL A 126 -1.31 3.38 -9.41
C VAL A 126 -2.54 2.72 -10.01
N LYS A 127 -3.74 3.27 -9.82
CA LYS A 127 -4.98 2.72 -10.37
C LYS A 127 -4.98 2.70 -11.90
N GLU A 128 -4.39 3.71 -12.52
CA GLU A 128 -4.23 3.77 -13.97
C GLU A 128 -3.31 2.67 -14.50
N ALA A 129 -2.17 2.45 -13.83
CA ALA A 129 -1.19 1.42 -14.20
C ALA A 129 -1.63 0.00 -13.82
N PHE A 130 -2.37 -0.14 -12.72
CA PHE A 130 -2.89 -1.40 -12.17
C PHE A 130 -4.38 -1.27 -11.91
N PRO A 131 -5.25 -1.49 -12.91
CA PRO A 131 -6.70 -1.31 -12.78
C PRO A 131 -7.36 -2.16 -11.68
N ASN A 132 -6.75 -3.30 -11.33
CA ASN A 132 -7.22 -4.19 -10.27
C ASN A 132 -6.74 -3.76 -8.86
N ALA A 133 -5.92 -2.71 -8.74
CA ALA A 133 -5.52 -2.19 -7.44
C ALA A 133 -6.74 -1.71 -6.64
N VAL A 134 -6.76 -2.03 -5.36
CA VAL A 134 -7.83 -1.64 -4.43
C VAL A 134 -7.42 -0.36 -3.72
N LEU A 135 -8.14 0.73 -3.98
CA LEU A 135 -7.88 2.03 -3.38
C LEU A 135 -8.75 2.25 -2.14
N ILE A 136 -8.12 2.55 -1.02
CA ILE A 136 -8.76 2.76 0.28
C ILE A 136 -8.43 4.17 0.76
N PHE A 137 -9.45 4.98 1.07
CA PHE A 137 -9.27 6.31 1.60
C PHE A 137 -9.69 6.37 3.07
N ILE A 138 -8.81 6.89 3.93
CA ILE A 138 -9.10 7.07 5.35
C ILE A 138 -9.47 8.53 5.59
N LEU A 139 -10.65 8.73 6.17
CA LEU A 139 -11.16 10.05 6.56
C LEU A 139 -11.08 10.27 8.07
N PRO A 140 -10.81 11.48 8.53
CA PRO A 140 -11.11 11.87 9.90
C PRO A 140 -12.63 11.94 10.12
N PRO A 141 -13.13 11.83 11.37
CA PRO A 141 -14.57 11.87 11.65
C PRO A 141 -15.19 13.25 11.39
N SER A 142 -14.40 14.33 11.54
CA SER A 142 -14.83 15.70 11.29
C SER A 142 -13.64 16.62 11.02
N TRP A 143 -13.93 17.82 10.55
CA TRP A 143 -12.93 18.89 10.39
C TRP A 143 -12.34 19.33 11.75
N ASP A 144 -13.18 19.47 12.75
CA ASP A 144 -12.76 19.89 14.09
C ASP A 144 -11.81 18.87 14.70
N GLU A 145 -12.10 17.59 14.53
CA GLU A 145 -11.21 16.52 14.99
C GLU A 145 -9.88 16.51 14.21
N LEU A 146 -9.93 16.72 12.89
CA LEU A 146 -8.70 16.82 12.09
C LEU A 146 -7.84 17.99 12.56
N ARG A 147 -8.43 19.17 12.77
CA ARG A 147 -7.74 20.34 13.31
C ARG A 147 -7.11 20.03 14.67
N ALA A 148 -7.90 19.48 15.59
CA ALA A 148 -7.43 19.10 16.92
C ALA A 148 -6.25 18.13 16.86
N ARG A 149 -6.29 17.14 15.98
CA ARG A 149 -5.18 16.17 15.80
C ARG A 149 -3.91 16.83 15.26
N LEU A 150 -4.03 17.81 14.37
CA LEU A 150 -2.89 18.56 13.84
C LEU A 150 -2.28 19.48 14.91
N GLU A 151 -3.12 20.20 15.67
CA GLU A 151 -2.70 21.08 16.76
C GLU A 151 -2.05 20.32 17.91
N ASN A 152 -2.60 19.18 18.32
CA ASN A 152 -2.12 18.36 19.43
C ASN A 152 -0.73 17.71 19.17
N ARG A 153 -0.28 17.64 17.93
CA ARG A 153 1.08 17.19 17.62
C ARG A 153 2.14 18.17 18.12
N GLY A 154 1.80 19.46 18.21
CA GLY A 154 2.68 20.49 18.75
C GLY A 154 3.94 20.76 17.91
N GLU A 155 4.00 20.23 16.69
CA GLU A 155 5.17 20.26 15.81
C GLU A 155 5.10 21.39 14.78
N ASP A 156 3.90 21.96 14.54
CA ASP A 156 3.63 22.89 13.47
C ASP A 156 3.18 24.26 13.98
N ALA A 157 3.61 25.31 13.28
CA ALA A 157 3.09 26.66 13.47
C ALA A 157 1.63 26.75 12.95
N PRO A 158 0.82 27.70 13.47
CA PRO A 158 -0.59 27.87 13.05
C PRO A 158 -0.77 27.97 11.52
N GLU A 159 0.11 28.66 10.83
CA GLU A 159 0.06 28.85 9.37
C GLU A 159 0.26 27.52 8.63
N VAL A 160 1.09 26.63 9.18
CA VAL A 160 1.33 25.28 8.62
C VAL A 160 0.09 24.42 8.82
N ILE A 161 -0.60 24.54 9.96
CA ILE A 161 -1.85 23.82 10.24
C ILE A 161 -2.93 24.25 9.25
N GLU A 162 -3.12 25.56 9.00
CA GLU A 162 -4.08 26.06 8.03
C GLU A 162 -3.78 25.56 6.60
N LEU A 163 -2.49 25.53 6.21
CA LEU A 163 -2.09 24.97 4.92
C LEU A 163 -2.42 23.47 4.83
N ARG A 164 -2.17 22.72 5.90
CA ARG A 164 -2.51 21.28 5.94
C ARG A 164 -4.01 21.03 5.87
N LEU A 165 -4.82 21.87 6.49
CA LEU A 165 -6.27 21.79 6.41
C LEU A 165 -6.78 22.13 5.00
N THR A 166 -6.18 23.13 4.34
CA THR A 166 -6.49 23.45 2.95
C THR A 166 -6.17 22.26 2.03
N ASN A 167 -4.99 21.67 2.16
CA ASN A 167 -4.60 20.50 1.39
C ASN A 167 -5.53 19.31 1.68
N ALA A 168 -5.92 19.09 2.94
CA ALA A 168 -6.87 18.05 3.31
C ALA A 168 -8.23 18.20 2.63
N ALA A 169 -8.71 19.44 2.41
CA ALA A 169 -9.95 19.68 1.66
C ALA A 169 -9.83 19.21 0.20
N GLU A 170 -8.71 19.51 -0.45
CA GLU A 170 -8.44 19.08 -1.83
C GLU A 170 -8.33 17.55 -1.93
N GLU A 171 -7.63 16.94 -0.97
CA GLU A 171 -7.48 15.47 -0.90
C GLU A 171 -8.83 14.78 -0.67
N MET A 172 -9.64 15.27 0.27
CA MET A 172 -10.97 14.70 0.57
C MET A 172 -11.97 14.89 -0.57
N ALA A 173 -11.82 15.91 -1.41
CA ALA A 173 -12.63 16.06 -2.62
C ALA A 173 -12.42 14.92 -3.64
N GLN A 174 -11.34 14.16 -3.52
CA GLN A 174 -11.03 13.03 -4.41
C GLN A 174 -11.59 11.68 -3.92
N VAL A 175 -12.23 11.65 -2.77
CA VAL A 175 -12.69 10.41 -2.11
C VAL A 175 -13.57 9.53 -3.01
N ALA A 176 -14.39 10.13 -3.88
CA ALA A 176 -15.26 9.40 -4.81
C ALA A 176 -14.51 8.56 -5.85
N LYS A 177 -13.20 8.73 -5.99
CA LYS A 177 -12.34 7.96 -6.91
C LYS A 177 -11.76 6.70 -6.25
N PHE A 178 -12.01 6.48 -4.98
CA PHE A 178 -11.53 5.35 -4.21
C PHE A 178 -12.59 4.25 -4.13
N ASP A 179 -12.13 2.99 -4.05
CA ASP A 179 -13.01 1.83 -3.99
C ASP A 179 -13.66 1.69 -2.60
N PHE A 180 -12.94 2.07 -1.54
CA PHE A 180 -13.40 2.04 -0.15
C PHE A 180 -13.06 3.30 0.60
N VAL A 181 -13.92 3.66 1.55
CA VAL A 181 -13.74 4.79 2.46
C VAL A 181 -13.90 4.30 3.89
N ILE A 182 -12.92 4.61 4.76
CA ILE A 182 -12.95 4.28 6.18
C ILE A 182 -12.95 5.59 6.98
N ILE A 183 -13.90 5.77 7.88
CA ILE A 183 -13.93 6.89 8.80
C ILE A 183 -13.19 6.49 10.08
N ASN A 184 -12.06 7.16 10.37
CA ASN A 184 -11.25 6.89 11.56
C ASN A 184 -11.74 7.72 12.75
N GLU A 185 -12.95 7.39 13.22
CA GLU A 185 -13.54 7.94 14.45
C GLU A 185 -13.01 7.19 15.67
N LEU A 186 -13.22 5.87 15.68
CA LEU A 186 -12.64 4.96 16.66
C LEU A 186 -11.58 4.10 15.97
N PHE A 187 -10.37 4.15 16.51
CA PHE A 187 -9.22 3.45 15.92
C PHE A 187 -9.46 1.96 15.70
N GLU A 188 -10.04 1.28 16.70
CA GLU A 188 -10.32 -0.16 16.64
C GLU A 188 -11.34 -0.51 15.55
N SER A 189 -12.37 0.33 15.38
CA SER A 189 -13.37 0.16 14.32
C SER A 189 -12.76 0.37 12.93
N ALA A 190 -11.99 1.42 12.76
CA ALA A 190 -11.30 1.69 11.50
C ALA A 190 -10.28 0.60 11.15
N LEU A 191 -9.57 0.06 12.14
CA LEU A 191 -8.65 -1.06 11.97
C LEU A 191 -9.41 -2.34 11.59
N PHE A 192 -10.58 -2.60 12.21
CA PHE A 192 -11.44 -3.72 11.85
C PHE A 192 -11.91 -3.63 10.39
N ASP A 193 -12.37 -2.45 9.96
CA ASP A 193 -12.79 -2.21 8.57
C ASP A 193 -11.63 -2.46 7.60
N LEU A 194 -10.45 -1.93 7.90
CA LEU A 194 -9.25 -2.13 7.09
C LEU A 194 -8.87 -3.62 7.00
N LYS A 195 -8.92 -4.35 8.11
CA LYS A 195 -8.70 -5.80 8.16
C LYS A 195 -9.76 -6.60 7.40
N THR A 196 -10.96 -6.07 7.25
CA THR A 196 -12.06 -6.72 6.54
C THR A 196 -11.93 -6.53 5.03
N ILE A 197 -11.51 -5.35 4.58
CA ILE A 197 -11.32 -5.05 3.15
C ILE A 197 -10.21 -5.93 2.55
N ILE A 198 -9.09 -6.06 3.23
CA ILE A 198 -7.92 -6.78 2.71
C ILE A 198 -8.15 -8.30 2.60
N PRO A 199 -8.71 -9.02 3.60
CA PRO A 199 -9.05 -10.44 3.48
C PRO A 199 -10.18 -10.78 2.51
N VAL A 200 -11.15 -9.88 2.28
CA VAL A 200 -12.25 -10.12 1.32
C VAL A 200 -11.72 -10.39 -0.08
N SER A 201 -10.61 -9.79 -0.46
CA SER A 201 -9.93 -10.06 -1.70
C SER A 201 -9.43 -11.51 -1.81
N TYR A 202 -9.06 -12.15 -0.69
CA TYR A 202 -8.70 -13.58 -0.66
C TYR A 202 -9.89 -14.52 -0.83
N THR A 203 -11.06 -14.13 -0.36
CA THR A 203 -12.27 -14.97 -0.37
C THR A 203 -12.90 -15.00 -1.77
N HIS A 204 -12.86 -13.92 -2.50
CA HIS A 204 -13.39 -13.85 -3.88
C HIS A 204 -12.61 -14.74 -4.85
N LEU A 205 -11.30 -14.85 -4.70
CA LEU A 205 -10.47 -15.73 -5.50
C LEU A 205 -10.77 -17.21 -5.24
N ARG A 206 -11.05 -17.59 -3.98
CA ARG A 206 -11.43 -18.98 -3.62
C ARG A 206 -12.85 -19.36 -4.05
N ALA A 207 -13.80 -18.44 -4.08
CA ALA A 207 -15.18 -18.71 -4.50
C ALA A 207 -15.30 -19.04 -5.99
N HIS A 208 -14.44 -18.52 -6.84
CA HIS A 208 -14.38 -18.86 -8.26
C HIS A 208 -13.81 -20.27 -8.55
N GLU A 209 -13.05 -20.84 -7.62
CA GLU A 209 -12.49 -22.20 -7.77
C GLU A 209 -13.50 -23.30 -7.46
N THR A 210 -14.34 -23.10 -6.44
CA THR A 210 -15.29 -24.15 -6.01
C THR A 210 -16.48 -24.27 -6.95
N GLY A 211 -16.75 -23.29 -7.80
CA GLY A 211 -17.86 -23.30 -8.78
C GLY A 211 -17.62 -24.05 -10.09
N ARG A 212 -16.41 -24.59 -10.32
CA ARG A 212 -16.08 -25.32 -11.57
C ARG A 212 -16.02 -26.84 -11.45
N ASN A 213 -16.27 -27.39 -10.27
CA ASN A 213 -16.26 -28.85 -10.01
C ASN A 213 -17.61 -29.35 -9.50
N LEU A 214 -18.70 -29.02 -10.21
CA LEU A 214 -19.99 -29.71 -10.10
C LEU A 214 -20.52 -30.01 -11.49
#